data_3d268ae77229eafb1620f9236b9b03d1
#
_entry.id   3d268ae77229eafb1620f9236b9b03d1
#
_cell.length_a   1.000
_cell.length_b   1.000
_cell.length_c   1.000
_cell.angle_alpha   90.00
_cell.angle_beta   90.00
_cell.angle_gamma   90.00
#
_symmetry.space_group_name_H-M   'P 1'
#
loop_
_entity.id
_entity.type
_entity.pdbx_description
1 polymer ?
#
loop_
_entity_poly.entity_id
_entity_poly.type
_entity_poly.pdbx_seq_one_letter_code
_entity_poly.pdbx_strand_id
1 'polypeptide(L)'
;RALDMLMRVATKRHKNIYRWSCTDGLSRQSFGPSIAFSSEHDDPQAVLEHIKEMSEPGVFVLCDFHPYFEAPHSENAPRIVRLIKDMALNYHSVPHTLIFLSHKFTLRPELSRYSALFRLSLPSDEQIMSIVREEAKSWSNQHGGSRVKTDNIILKKMVANLQGLPAGDVRRLVRGAIID
;
A
#
# COMPACT_ATOMS: atom_id res chain seq x y z
N ARG A 1 -2.10 4.70 -2.85
CA ARG A 1 -2.92 3.84 -3.72
C ARG A 1 -3.03 2.40 -3.21
N ALA A 2 -1.90 1.69 -2.95
CA ALA A 2 -1.97 0.32 -2.40
C ALA A 2 -2.67 0.30 -1.03
N LEU A 3 -2.27 1.16 -0.11
CA LEU A 3 -2.87 1.28 1.21
C LEU A 3 -4.36 1.63 1.12
N ASP A 4 -4.76 2.59 0.28
CA ASP A 4 -6.17 2.98 0.10
C ASP A 4 -7.02 1.81 -0.42
N MET A 5 -6.46 1.02 -1.33
CA MET A 5 -7.13 -0.18 -1.84
C MET A 5 -7.30 -1.23 -0.72
N LEU A 6 -6.26 -1.46 0.07
CA LEU A 6 -6.30 -2.37 1.21
C LEU A 6 -7.31 -1.90 2.27
N MET A 7 -7.35 -0.61 2.57
CA MET A 7 -8.34 -0.02 3.48
C MET A 7 -9.78 -0.28 3.00
N ARG A 8 -10.06 -0.04 1.71
CA ARG A 8 -11.39 -0.30 1.14
C ARG A 8 -11.78 -1.78 1.23
N VAL A 9 -10.85 -2.69 0.97
CA VAL A 9 -11.10 -4.14 1.06
C VAL A 9 -11.33 -4.55 2.52
N ALA A 10 -10.49 -4.09 3.45
CA ALA A 10 -10.62 -4.39 4.87
C ALA A 10 -11.97 -3.89 5.43
N THR A 11 -12.36 -2.66 5.08
CA THR A 11 -13.65 -2.08 5.49
C THR A 11 -14.84 -2.89 4.96
N LYS A 12 -14.81 -3.30 3.68
CA LYS A 12 -15.85 -4.16 3.10
C LYS A 12 -15.95 -5.52 3.78
N ARG A 13 -14.87 -5.99 4.39
CA ARG A 13 -14.79 -7.26 5.11
C ARG A 13 -14.94 -7.11 6.62
N HIS A 14 -15.25 -5.90 7.12
CA HIS A 14 -15.35 -5.58 8.55
C HIS A 14 -14.12 -6.02 9.36
N LYS A 15 -12.92 -5.89 8.75
CA LYS A 15 -11.65 -6.21 9.40
C LYS A 15 -10.96 -4.94 9.87
N ASN A 16 -10.39 -4.98 11.07
CA ASN A 16 -9.47 -3.95 11.55
C ASN A 16 -8.23 -3.95 10.66
N ILE A 17 -7.77 -2.76 10.26
CA ILE A 17 -6.55 -2.60 9.50
C ILE A 17 -5.59 -1.71 10.27
N TYR A 18 -4.34 -2.14 10.33
CA TYR A 18 -3.25 -1.45 11.00
C TYR A 18 -2.14 -1.17 9.98
N ARG A 19 -1.47 -0.05 10.13
CA ARG A 19 -0.29 0.31 9.36
C ARG A 19 0.89 0.46 10.30
N TRP A 20 2.03 -0.06 9.89
CA TRP A 20 3.30 0.11 10.56
C TRP A 20 4.37 0.67 9.62
N SER A 21 5.21 1.55 10.16
CA SER A 21 6.50 1.95 9.59
C SER A 21 7.49 2.15 10.72
N CYS A 22 8.79 2.04 10.44
CA CYS A 22 9.84 2.25 11.43
C CYS A 22 9.91 3.68 11.97
N THR A 23 9.22 4.64 11.34
CA THR A 23 9.16 6.04 11.76
C THR A 23 7.90 6.38 12.56
N ASP A 24 6.78 5.72 12.26
CA ASP A 24 5.48 6.06 12.84
C ASP A 24 5.00 5.02 13.87
N GLY A 25 5.69 3.86 13.96
CA GLY A 25 5.21 2.72 14.74
C GLY A 25 3.93 2.11 14.19
N LEU A 26 3.19 1.38 15.02
CA LEU A 26 1.93 0.73 14.66
C LEU A 26 0.75 1.65 14.91
N SER A 27 -0.08 1.88 13.89
CA SER A 27 -1.29 2.71 13.98
C SER A 27 -2.51 2.02 13.37
N ARG A 28 -3.66 2.11 14.05
CA ARG A 28 -4.94 1.65 13.50
C ARG A 28 -5.41 2.64 12.44
N GLN A 29 -5.78 2.13 11.28
CA GLN A 29 -6.29 2.95 10.18
C GLN A 29 -7.83 2.97 10.21
N SER A 30 -8.41 4.16 10.15
CA SER A 30 -9.85 4.37 10.03
C SER A 30 -10.10 5.46 8.99
N PHE A 31 -11.35 5.57 8.50
CA PHE A 31 -11.77 6.74 7.72
C PHE A 31 -11.98 7.93 8.67
N GLY A 32 -10.88 8.54 9.09
CA GLY A 32 -10.84 9.63 10.06
C GLY A 32 -9.41 9.85 10.56
N PRO A 33 -9.20 10.65 11.59
CA PRO A 33 -7.88 10.81 12.19
C PRO A 33 -7.34 9.46 12.66
N SER A 34 -6.13 9.12 12.22
CA SER A 34 -5.45 7.90 12.64
C SER A 34 -5.22 7.93 14.15
N ILE A 35 -5.65 6.89 14.84
CA ILE A 35 -5.27 6.71 16.24
C ILE A 35 -3.87 6.10 16.21
N ALA A 36 -2.86 6.92 16.51
CA ALA A 36 -1.50 6.42 16.70
C ALA A 36 -1.47 5.54 17.95
N PHE A 37 -1.05 4.30 17.80
CA PHE A 37 -0.56 3.52 18.92
C PHE A 37 0.85 4.03 19.23
N SER A 38 1.23 4.00 20.52
CA SER A 38 2.46 4.60 21.01
C SER A 38 3.70 4.24 20.18
N SER A 39 4.68 5.12 20.14
CA SER A 39 5.99 4.94 19.50
C SER A 39 6.81 3.75 20.04
N GLU A 40 6.27 2.96 20.97
CA GLU A 40 6.90 1.79 21.57
C GLU A 40 7.08 0.63 20.57
N HIS A 41 6.48 0.69 19.38
CA HIS A 41 6.53 -0.38 18.38
C HIS A 41 7.12 0.08 17.05
N ASP A 42 8.16 0.90 17.06
CA ASP A 42 8.96 1.28 15.89
C ASP A 42 9.97 0.20 15.49
N ASP A 43 10.42 -0.62 16.45
CA ASP A 43 11.28 -1.77 16.19
C ASP A 43 10.54 -2.90 15.45
N PRO A 44 11.14 -3.46 14.38
CA PRO A 44 10.51 -4.50 13.56
C PRO A 44 10.25 -5.81 14.29
N GLN A 45 11.05 -6.17 15.28
CA GLN A 45 10.83 -7.37 16.08
C GLN A 45 9.73 -7.11 17.10
N ALA A 46 9.79 -5.98 17.82
CA ALA A 46 8.83 -5.61 18.84
C ALA A 46 7.40 -5.51 18.26
N VAL A 47 7.24 -4.93 17.07
CA VAL A 47 5.92 -4.86 16.42
C VAL A 47 5.38 -6.26 16.09
N LEU A 48 6.21 -7.19 15.62
CA LEU A 48 5.76 -8.56 15.33
C LEU A 48 5.41 -9.33 16.60
N GLU A 49 6.15 -9.14 17.68
CA GLU A 49 5.84 -9.73 18.99
C GLU A 49 4.50 -9.17 19.50
N HIS A 50 4.29 -7.87 19.42
CA HIS A 50 3.02 -7.24 19.79
C HIS A 50 1.84 -7.78 18.96
N ILE A 51 1.99 -7.83 17.62
CA ILE A 51 0.93 -8.37 16.73
C ILE A 51 0.61 -9.82 17.09
N LYS A 52 1.64 -10.63 17.42
CA LYS A 52 1.46 -12.04 17.82
C LYS A 52 0.63 -12.19 19.09
N GLU A 53 0.76 -11.24 20.01
CA GLU A 53 0.04 -11.23 21.30
C GLU A 53 -1.38 -10.69 21.20
N MET A 54 -1.72 -9.99 20.12
CA MET A 54 -3.07 -9.47 19.91
C MET A 54 -4.08 -10.63 19.76
N SER A 55 -5.15 -10.58 20.52
CA SER A 55 -6.24 -11.56 20.46
C SER A 55 -7.26 -11.27 19.35
N GLU A 56 -7.36 -10.02 18.90
CA GLU A 56 -8.31 -9.60 17.86
C GLU A 56 -7.74 -9.78 16.45
N PRO A 57 -8.48 -10.43 15.54
CA PRO A 57 -8.05 -10.59 14.16
C PRO A 57 -7.87 -9.24 13.46
N GLY A 58 -6.77 -9.08 12.70
CA GLY A 58 -6.48 -7.85 11.99
C GLY A 58 -5.71 -8.04 10.69
N VAL A 59 -5.72 -7.01 9.87
CA VAL A 59 -4.88 -6.85 8.70
C VAL A 59 -3.77 -5.86 9.04
N PHE A 60 -2.54 -6.30 9.01
CA PHE A 60 -1.36 -5.52 9.39
C PHE A 60 -0.52 -5.21 8.14
N VAL A 61 -0.46 -3.95 7.74
CA VAL A 61 0.31 -3.48 6.59
C VAL A 61 1.64 -2.95 7.09
N LEU A 62 2.70 -3.72 6.87
CA LEU A 62 4.07 -3.41 7.26
C LEU A 62 4.79 -2.76 6.08
N CYS A 63 4.99 -1.44 6.16
CA CYS A 63 5.59 -0.64 5.10
C CYS A 63 7.12 -0.77 5.14
N ASP A 64 7.73 -1.00 3.97
CA ASP A 64 9.17 -1.08 3.78
C ASP A 64 9.90 -2.02 4.75
N PHE A 65 9.24 -3.14 5.07
CA PHE A 65 9.76 -4.14 6.01
C PHE A 65 10.86 -5.03 5.41
N HIS A 66 11.11 -4.94 4.10
CA HIS A 66 12.04 -5.83 3.37
C HIS A 66 13.49 -5.82 3.88
N PRO A 67 14.09 -4.71 4.41
CA PRO A 67 15.47 -4.74 4.88
C PRO A 67 15.68 -5.69 6.07
N TYR A 68 14.63 -5.92 6.84
CA TYR A 68 14.70 -6.78 8.04
C TYR A 68 14.66 -8.27 7.73
N PHE A 69 14.36 -8.65 6.48
CA PHE A 69 14.47 -10.03 5.99
C PHE A 69 15.83 -10.34 5.37
N GLU A 70 16.57 -9.32 4.92
CA GLU A 70 17.76 -9.49 4.12
C GLU A 70 19.00 -9.54 5.06
N ALA A 71 19.50 -10.75 5.35
CA ALA A 71 20.84 -10.88 5.87
C ALA A 71 21.86 -10.43 4.79
N PRO A 72 23.00 -9.80 5.13
CA PRO A 72 23.65 -9.76 6.45
C PRO A 72 23.30 -8.53 7.29
N HIS A 73 22.35 -7.69 6.88
CA HIS A 73 22.14 -6.36 7.47
C HIS A 73 21.25 -6.38 8.73
N SER A 74 20.65 -7.53 9.09
CA SER A 74 19.86 -7.66 10.30
C SER A 74 20.26 -8.92 11.07
N GLU A 75 20.88 -8.75 12.23
CA GLU A 75 21.19 -9.83 13.17
C GLU A 75 19.93 -10.57 13.63
N ASN A 76 18.80 -9.86 13.64
CA ASN A 76 17.49 -10.39 14.05
C ASN A 76 16.70 -11.05 12.93
N ALA A 77 17.19 -11.08 11.68
CA ALA A 77 16.44 -11.64 10.54
C ALA A 77 15.92 -13.07 10.79
N PRO A 78 16.67 -14.02 11.39
CA PRO A 78 16.15 -15.36 11.66
C PRO A 78 14.98 -15.35 12.65
N ARG A 79 15.02 -14.50 13.66
CA ARG A 79 13.95 -14.36 14.67
C ARG A 79 12.70 -13.72 14.07
N ILE A 80 12.86 -12.70 13.23
CA ILE A 80 11.78 -12.06 12.49
C ILE A 80 11.06 -13.07 11.59
N VAL A 81 11.81 -13.84 10.79
CA VAL A 81 11.24 -14.89 9.92
C VAL A 81 10.50 -15.94 10.76
N ARG A 82 11.04 -16.32 11.91
CA ARG A 82 10.42 -17.28 12.82
C ARG A 82 9.11 -16.75 13.40
N LEU A 83 9.06 -15.50 13.86
CA LEU A 83 7.83 -14.86 14.37
C LEU A 83 6.73 -14.84 13.31
N ILE A 84 7.05 -14.46 12.08
CA ILE A 84 6.08 -14.45 10.98
C ILE A 84 5.56 -15.87 10.69
N LYS A 85 6.45 -16.85 10.68
CA LYS A 85 6.07 -18.26 10.48
C LYS A 85 5.18 -18.77 11.60
N ASP A 86 5.45 -18.42 12.85
CA ASP A 86 4.63 -18.80 13.99
C ASP A 86 3.22 -18.23 13.87
N MET A 87 3.07 -16.95 13.49
CA MET A 87 1.77 -16.34 13.25
C MET A 87 1.02 -17.02 12.11
N ALA A 88 1.72 -17.37 11.02
CA ALA A 88 1.12 -18.08 9.89
C ALA A 88 0.64 -19.48 10.27
N LEU A 89 1.40 -20.20 11.10
CA LEU A 89 1.01 -21.52 11.61
C LEU A 89 -0.18 -21.45 12.57
N ASN A 90 -0.28 -20.36 13.34
CA ASN A 90 -1.35 -20.14 14.32
C ASN A 90 -2.58 -19.43 13.73
N TYR A 91 -2.65 -19.29 12.40
CA TYR A 91 -3.72 -18.56 11.70
C TYR A 91 -5.13 -19.05 12.03
N HIS A 92 -5.30 -20.35 12.31
CA HIS A 92 -6.59 -20.92 12.66
C HIS A 92 -7.11 -20.45 14.04
N SER A 93 -6.21 -20.10 14.96
CA SER A 93 -6.58 -19.61 16.28
C SER A 93 -6.86 -18.11 16.26
N VAL A 94 -5.94 -17.32 15.69
CA VAL A 94 -6.11 -15.88 15.53
C VAL A 94 -5.72 -15.51 14.08
N PRO A 95 -6.70 -15.24 13.18
CA PRO A 95 -6.44 -15.03 11.75
C PRO A 95 -5.90 -13.63 11.46
N HIS A 96 -4.64 -13.39 11.87
CA HIS A 96 -3.89 -12.21 11.46
C HIS A 96 -3.43 -12.32 10.00
N THR A 97 -3.63 -11.25 9.23
CA THR A 97 -3.12 -11.15 7.86
C THR A 97 -2.01 -10.12 7.82
N LEU A 98 -0.77 -10.56 7.59
CA LEU A 98 0.38 -9.68 7.40
C LEU A 98 0.52 -9.33 5.92
N ILE A 99 0.66 -8.05 5.60
CA ILE A 99 0.89 -7.54 4.26
C ILE A 99 2.18 -6.72 4.27
N PHE A 100 3.21 -7.23 3.61
CA PHE A 100 4.47 -6.52 3.42
C PHE A 100 4.36 -5.65 2.17
N LEU A 101 4.27 -4.34 2.37
CA LEU A 101 4.17 -3.36 1.29
C LEU A 101 5.53 -2.72 1.06
N SER A 102 6.15 -3.02 -0.08
CA SER A 102 7.50 -2.56 -0.40
C SER A 102 7.68 -2.41 -1.90
N HIS A 103 8.63 -1.57 -2.31
CA HIS A 103 9.02 -1.40 -3.72
C HIS A 103 9.77 -2.63 -4.27
N LYS A 104 10.45 -3.36 -3.39
CA LYS A 104 11.18 -4.59 -3.69
C LYS A 104 10.91 -5.60 -2.58
N PHE A 105 10.69 -6.84 -2.93
CA PHE A 105 10.49 -7.90 -1.96
C PHE A 105 11.04 -9.23 -2.48
N THR A 106 11.94 -9.82 -1.71
CA THR A 106 12.44 -11.18 -1.96
C THR A 106 11.80 -12.12 -0.95
N LEU A 107 10.93 -13.00 -1.44
CA LEU A 107 10.25 -13.95 -0.58
C LEU A 107 11.24 -15.00 -0.03
N ARG A 108 11.30 -15.12 1.28
CA ARG A 108 12.11 -16.15 1.94
C ARG A 108 11.51 -17.53 1.69
N PRO A 109 12.33 -18.54 1.34
CA PRO A 109 11.85 -19.91 1.06
C PRO A 109 11.01 -20.48 2.21
N GLU A 110 11.38 -20.17 3.45
CA GLU A 110 10.71 -20.63 4.66
C GLU A 110 9.26 -20.14 4.79
N LEU A 111 8.94 -19.01 4.14
CA LEU A 111 7.62 -18.37 4.16
C LEU A 111 6.80 -18.66 2.90
N SER A 112 7.37 -19.27 1.88
CA SER A 112 6.74 -19.43 0.55
C SER A 112 5.39 -20.15 0.59
N ARG A 113 5.23 -21.14 1.47
CA ARG A 113 3.98 -21.92 1.63
C ARG A 113 2.84 -21.12 2.29
N TYR A 114 3.17 -20.02 2.97
CA TYR A 114 2.23 -19.22 3.74
C TYR A 114 1.98 -17.84 3.11
N SER A 115 2.59 -17.57 1.95
CA SER A 115 2.62 -16.26 1.35
C SER A 115 2.14 -16.28 -0.10
N ALA A 116 1.54 -15.16 -0.51
CA ALA A 116 1.23 -14.88 -1.90
C ALA A 116 1.88 -13.56 -2.31
N LEU A 117 2.56 -13.55 -3.45
CA LEU A 117 3.20 -12.34 -3.97
C LEU A 117 2.27 -11.65 -4.96
N PHE A 118 1.96 -10.39 -4.70
CA PHE A 118 1.19 -9.52 -5.58
C PHE A 118 2.07 -8.40 -6.11
N ARG A 119 2.08 -8.23 -7.42
CA ARG A 119 2.76 -7.10 -8.08
C ARG A 119 1.71 -6.14 -8.59
N LEU A 120 1.82 -4.87 -8.19
CA LEU A 120 1.02 -3.80 -8.76
C LEU A 120 1.62 -3.42 -10.12
N SER A 121 0.89 -3.68 -11.19
CA SER A 121 1.29 -3.25 -12.53
C SER A 121 1.17 -1.73 -12.67
N LEU A 122 1.98 -1.17 -13.54
CA LEU A 122 1.82 0.19 -14.01
C LEU A 122 0.47 0.31 -14.76
N PRO A 123 -0.13 1.51 -14.80
CA PRO A 123 -1.40 1.70 -15.48
C PRO A 123 -1.27 1.45 -16.99
N SER A 124 -2.25 0.76 -17.57
CA SER A 124 -2.41 0.64 -19.02
C SER A 124 -2.85 1.97 -19.63
N ASP A 125 -2.76 2.08 -20.97
CA ASP A 125 -3.24 3.26 -21.70
C ASP A 125 -4.69 3.62 -21.39
N GLU A 126 -5.53 2.61 -21.27
CA GLU A 126 -6.95 2.78 -20.89
C GLU A 126 -7.09 3.34 -19.47
N GLN A 127 -6.26 2.86 -18.54
CA GLN A 127 -6.26 3.35 -17.17
C GLN A 127 -5.69 4.77 -17.09
N ILE A 128 -4.64 5.09 -17.87
CA ILE A 128 -4.11 6.45 -17.99
C ILE A 128 -5.21 7.37 -18.54
N MET A 129 -5.91 6.95 -19.60
CA MET A 129 -7.03 7.70 -20.17
C MET A 129 -8.15 7.93 -19.16
N SER A 130 -8.48 6.93 -18.33
CA SER A 130 -9.47 7.08 -17.24
C SER A 130 -9.02 8.13 -16.24
N ILE A 131 -7.75 8.12 -15.82
CA ILE A 131 -7.19 9.13 -14.91
C ILE A 131 -7.30 10.53 -15.52
N VAL A 132 -6.95 10.69 -16.80
CA VAL A 132 -7.06 11.99 -17.49
C VAL A 132 -8.50 12.52 -17.46
N ARG A 133 -9.47 11.65 -17.76
CA ARG A 133 -10.89 12.02 -17.74
C ARG A 133 -11.39 12.36 -16.33
N GLU A 134 -10.94 11.63 -15.32
CA GLU A 134 -11.29 11.90 -13.92
C GLU A 134 -10.77 13.26 -13.46
N GLU A 135 -9.49 13.59 -13.77
CA GLU A 135 -8.90 14.88 -13.40
C GLU A 135 -9.55 16.04 -14.17
N ALA A 136 -9.82 15.87 -15.48
CA ALA A 136 -10.52 16.87 -16.27
C ALA A 136 -11.95 17.14 -15.74
N LYS A 137 -12.65 16.09 -15.33
CA LYS A 137 -13.98 16.22 -14.71
C LYS A 137 -13.90 16.90 -13.34
N SER A 138 -12.93 16.55 -12.53
CA SER A 138 -12.69 17.19 -11.21
C SER A 138 -12.43 18.67 -11.37
N TRP A 139 -11.56 19.03 -12.31
CA TRP A 139 -11.24 20.43 -12.62
C TRP A 139 -12.50 21.20 -13.11
N SER A 140 -13.25 20.61 -14.03
CA SER A 140 -14.49 21.20 -14.54
C SER A 140 -15.48 21.52 -13.42
N ASN A 141 -15.67 20.58 -12.47
CA ASN A 141 -16.55 20.77 -11.32
C ASN A 141 -16.09 21.93 -10.40
N GLN A 142 -14.80 22.14 -10.27
CA GLN A 142 -14.21 23.22 -9.46
C GLN A 142 -14.28 24.59 -10.16
N HIS A 143 -14.39 24.60 -11.50
CA HIS A 143 -14.38 25.83 -12.32
C HIS A 143 -15.71 26.10 -13.02
N GLY A 144 -16.82 25.88 -12.31
CA GLY A 144 -18.17 26.26 -12.79
C GLY A 144 -18.67 25.52 -14.02
N GLY A 145 -18.17 24.29 -14.26
CA GLY A 145 -18.58 23.48 -15.40
C GLY A 145 -17.82 23.76 -16.69
N SER A 146 -16.77 24.57 -16.64
CA SER A 146 -15.88 24.82 -17.79
C SER A 146 -15.29 23.53 -18.32
N ARG A 147 -15.29 23.33 -19.64
CA ARG A 147 -14.74 22.10 -20.25
C ARG A 147 -13.28 22.30 -20.63
N VAL A 148 -12.44 21.35 -20.24
CA VAL A 148 -11.09 21.26 -20.78
C VAL A 148 -11.18 20.90 -22.25
N LYS A 149 -10.73 21.82 -23.12
CA LYS A 149 -10.69 21.60 -24.58
C LYS A 149 -9.37 20.93 -24.92
N THR A 150 -9.43 19.77 -25.53
CA THR A 150 -8.24 19.07 -26.02
C THR A 150 -8.56 18.37 -27.33
N ASP A 151 -7.54 18.28 -28.20
CA ASP A 151 -7.62 17.49 -29.42
C ASP A 151 -7.28 16.01 -29.11
N ASN A 152 -7.92 15.10 -29.83
CA ASN A 152 -7.65 13.66 -29.73
C ASN A 152 -6.19 13.30 -30.02
N ILE A 153 -5.52 14.06 -30.90
CA ILE A 153 -4.10 13.83 -31.21
C ILE A 153 -3.24 14.19 -30.00
N ILE A 154 -3.51 15.33 -29.39
CA ILE A 154 -2.79 15.79 -28.17
C ILE A 154 -3.04 14.80 -27.03
N LEU A 155 -4.26 14.34 -26.85
CA LEU A 155 -4.64 13.38 -25.82
C LEU A 155 -3.90 12.05 -25.98
N LYS A 156 -3.81 11.52 -27.22
CA LYS A 156 -3.04 10.30 -27.50
C LYS A 156 -1.55 10.47 -27.20
N LYS A 157 -0.95 11.62 -27.59
CA LYS A 157 0.45 11.94 -27.28
C LYS A 157 0.67 12.03 -25.76
N MET A 158 -0.24 12.66 -25.05
CA MET A 158 -0.19 12.75 -23.60
C MET A 158 -0.21 11.37 -22.96
N VAL A 159 -1.11 10.48 -23.37
CA VAL A 159 -1.16 9.11 -22.87
C VAL A 159 0.13 8.36 -23.15
N ALA A 160 0.69 8.47 -24.36
CA ALA A 160 1.96 7.84 -24.73
C ALA A 160 3.14 8.34 -23.87
N ASN A 161 3.19 9.65 -23.57
CA ASN A 161 4.23 10.24 -22.73
C ASN A 161 4.11 9.87 -21.24
N LEU A 162 2.93 9.44 -20.80
CA LEU A 162 2.66 9.05 -19.42
C LEU A 162 2.82 7.53 -19.19
N GLN A 163 3.08 6.75 -20.24
CA GLN A 163 3.38 5.33 -20.11
C GLN A 163 4.63 5.10 -19.25
N GLY A 164 4.62 4.00 -18.51
CA GLY A 164 5.74 3.65 -17.62
C GLY A 164 5.74 4.39 -16.28
N LEU A 165 4.82 5.32 -16.05
CA LEU A 165 4.71 6.05 -14.79
C LEU A 165 3.69 5.41 -13.83
N PRO A 166 3.95 5.44 -12.52
CA PRO A 166 2.96 5.07 -11.52
C PRO A 166 1.70 5.95 -11.60
N ALA A 167 0.54 5.39 -11.32
CA ALA A 167 -0.74 6.12 -11.43
C ALA A 167 -0.84 7.41 -10.59
N GLY A 168 -0.06 7.50 -9.48
CA GLY A 168 0.04 8.73 -8.69
C GLY A 168 0.75 9.85 -9.44
N ASP A 169 1.85 9.51 -10.13
CA ASP A 169 2.61 10.47 -10.94
C ASP A 169 1.84 10.88 -12.19
N VAL A 170 1.18 9.91 -12.85
CA VAL A 170 0.24 10.21 -13.94
C VAL A 170 -0.79 11.24 -13.50
N ARG A 171 -1.44 11.01 -12.35
CA ARG A 171 -2.45 11.94 -11.81
C ARG A 171 -1.90 13.33 -11.54
N ARG A 172 -0.72 13.40 -10.92
CA ARG A 172 -0.03 14.67 -10.62
C ARG A 172 0.32 15.45 -11.88
N LEU A 173 0.90 14.78 -12.88
CA LEU A 173 1.29 15.42 -14.15
C LEU A 173 0.09 15.87 -14.97
N VAL A 174 -0.97 15.05 -15.03
CA VAL A 174 -2.23 15.42 -15.71
C VAL A 174 -2.86 16.64 -15.06
N ARG A 175 -2.89 16.70 -13.74
CA ARG A 175 -3.42 17.86 -13.00
C ARG A 175 -2.64 19.13 -13.30
N GLY A 176 -1.30 19.07 -13.35
CA GLY A 176 -0.48 20.19 -13.76
C GLY A 176 -0.78 20.65 -15.18
N ALA A 177 -0.87 19.73 -16.14
CA ALA A 177 -1.15 20.03 -17.53
C ALA A 177 -2.57 20.58 -17.84
N ILE A 178 -3.53 20.45 -16.90
CA ILE A 178 -4.87 21.02 -17.05
C ILE A 178 -4.94 22.46 -16.53
N ILE A 179 -4.04 22.83 -15.61
CA ILE A 179 -4.01 24.16 -14.96
C ILE A 179 -3.22 25.16 -15.79
N ASP A 180 -2.18 24.73 -16.53
CA ASP A 180 -1.37 25.52 -17.45
C ASP A 180 -2.07 25.72 -18.82
#